data_4544cee06813e20f7ad17ac63af03d66
#
_entry.id   4544cee06813e20f7ad17ac63af03d66
#
_cell.length_a   1.000
_cell.length_b   1.000
_cell.length_c   1.000
_cell.angle_alpha   90.00
_cell.angle_beta   90.00
_cell.angle_gamma   90.00
#
_symmetry.space_group_name_H-M   'P 1'
#
loop_
_entity.id
_entity.type
_entity.pdbx_description
1 polymer ?
#
loop_
_entity_poly.entity_id
_entity_poly.type
_entity_poly.pdbx_seq_one_letter_code
_entity_poly.pdbx_strand_id
1 'polypeptide(L)'
;MVSFRPYFISLSKQPFKMKKTLSLLLLLCVSVSWGQKKLSKNKQALVASIDKHEQKLIEISDAIWANAEMAFQEEQSAKLLADYAEANGFNVKRGVAGMPTAFTATYGSGAPVISILGEFDALPGISQKAQPTKSPLKEGAGGHGCGHNLFGTGSLGAAIAIKELMVAGKIKGTVKFLGTPAEEKFFGKLWMAEAGLWSDVDVNISWHPSAQTKADVQSSLALVDFKVEFFGQAAHASADPWNGRSASDALELYTTGINYYREHVRPTVRIHYHIQDGGQVVNVVPDYSKLWVRVRNTDRKGMMPVYEQVRKMAEGAAIMANVDYKVSLISGLHEVLVNRRGGAIMQENLEILGPIQYTAQEDAFGKKIQEVTGKPQIGMDSEIRPLEATKEHPGGGSTDVGDVSWNVANINLGVTTAPKDTPWHSWAVVACGGMSIGHKGMLYASKAMAMTMLDLYEDPKAVQEIKEEYKERKGDYVYKAMIPEGPPPIGNN
;
A
#
# COMPACT_ATOMS: atom_id res chain seq x y z
N MET A 1 -17.11 52.20 49.64
CA MET A 1 -18.10 53.14 49.08
C MET A 1 -17.38 54.14 48.20
N VAL A 2 -17.40 53.97 46.88
CA VAL A 2 -16.99 55.00 45.92
C VAL A 2 -18.04 54.97 44.80
N SER A 3 -18.74 56.12 44.67
CA SER A 3 -19.85 56.34 43.78
C SER A 3 -19.31 56.75 42.40
N PHE A 4 -19.73 56.05 41.33
CA PHE A 4 -19.53 56.52 39.96
C PHE A 4 -20.82 57.08 39.38
N ARG A 5 -20.80 58.33 38.98
CA ARG A 5 -21.88 58.98 38.23
C ARG A 5 -21.64 58.79 36.71
N PRO A 6 -22.67 58.51 35.91
CA PRO A 6 -22.55 58.47 34.45
C PRO A 6 -22.69 59.87 33.85
N TYR A 7 -21.81 60.22 32.94
CA TYR A 7 -21.93 61.44 32.10
C TYR A 7 -22.78 61.11 30.85
N PHE A 8 -23.87 61.84 30.70
CA PHE A 8 -24.66 61.89 29.46
C PHE A 8 -24.07 62.91 28.52
N ILE A 9 -23.66 62.51 27.31
CA ILE A 9 -23.31 63.41 26.19
C ILE A 9 -24.50 63.48 25.25
N SER A 10 -25.09 64.68 25.15
CA SER A 10 -26.15 65.05 24.21
C SER A 10 -25.56 65.26 22.81
N LEU A 11 -26.00 64.46 21.83
CA LEU A 11 -25.69 64.66 20.43
C LEU A 11 -26.86 65.35 19.75
N SER A 12 -26.63 66.59 19.27
CA SER A 12 -27.54 67.40 18.49
C SER A 12 -27.73 66.79 17.08
N LYS A 13 -28.99 66.65 16.68
CA LYS A 13 -29.41 66.28 15.33
C LYS A 13 -29.25 67.47 14.37
N GLN A 14 -28.37 67.30 13.35
CA GLN A 14 -28.45 68.11 12.14
C GLN A 14 -28.81 67.22 10.93
N PRO A 15 -29.69 67.69 10.02
CA PRO A 15 -30.12 66.89 8.89
C PRO A 15 -29.10 67.02 7.71
N PHE A 16 -28.55 65.87 7.33
CA PHE A 16 -27.66 65.79 6.16
C PHE A 16 -28.49 65.68 4.87
N LYS A 17 -28.39 66.67 4.01
CA LYS A 17 -29.02 66.68 2.66
C LYS A 17 -28.25 65.72 1.75
N MET A 18 -28.86 64.57 1.40
CA MET A 18 -28.34 63.63 0.42
C MET A 18 -28.46 64.19 -1.00
N LYS A 19 -27.34 64.58 -1.58
CA LYS A 19 -27.23 64.74 -3.05
C LYS A 19 -27.07 63.37 -3.66
N LYS A 20 -28.00 62.97 -4.53
CA LYS A 20 -27.94 61.79 -5.37
C LYS A 20 -26.77 61.91 -6.34
N THR A 21 -25.64 61.23 -6.01
CA THR A 21 -24.59 60.96 -7.00
C THR A 21 -24.67 59.47 -7.31
N LEU A 22 -25.19 59.15 -8.48
CA LEU A 22 -25.28 57.83 -9.04
C LEU A 22 -23.87 57.42 -9.47
N SER A 23 -23.08 56.82 -8.58
CA SER A 23 -21.81 56.20 -8.95
C SER A 23 -22.08 54.77 -9.39
N LEU A 24 -21.96 54.55 -10.69
CA LEU A 24 -21.96 53.28 -11.37
C LEU A 24 -20.69 52.49 -10.93
N LEU A 25 -20.77 51.73 -9.85
CA LEU A 25 -19.74 50.76 -9.51
C LEU A 25 -19.90 49.59 -10.46
N LEU A 26 -19.11 49.57 -11.53
CA LEU A 26 -18.86 48.38 -12.32
C LEU A 26 -18.12 47.37 -11.40
N LEU A 27 -18.84 46.44 -10.79
CA LEU A 27 -18.24 45.24 -10.22
C LEU A 27 -17.66 44.42 -11.38
N LEU A 28 -16.36 44.59 -11.64
CA LEU A 28 -15.59 43.59 -12.37
C LEU A 28 -15.53 42.35 -11.50
N CYS A 29 -16.51 41.45 -11.66
CA CYS A 29 -16.35 40.06 -11.29
C CYS A 29 -15.27 39.48 -12.22
N VAL A 30 -14.00 39.60 -11.79
CA VAL A 30 -12.95 38.70 -12.31
C VAL A 30 -13.31 37.33 -11.79
N SER A 31 -14.17 36.63 -12.52
CA SER A 31 -14.27 35.18 -12.44
C SER A 31 -12.90 34.67 -12.89
N VAL A 32 -12.04 34.38 -11.93
CA VAL A 32 -10.91 33.48 -12.13
C VAL A 32 -11.56 32.14 -12.44
N SER A 33 -11.99 31.94 -13.69
CA SER A 33 -12.23 30.62 -14.20
C SER A 33 -10.87 29.94 -14.21
N TRP A 34 -10.60 29.16 -13.19
CA TRP A 34 -9.63 28.10 -13.30
C TRP A 34 -10.11 27.24 -14.45
N GLY A 35 -9.54 27.49 -15.63
CA GLY A 35 -9.87 26.72 -16.81
C GLY A 35 -9.48 25.27 -16.53
N GLN A 36 -10.48 24.42 -16.24
CA GLN A 36 -10.28 22.97 -16.18
C GLN A 36 -9.49 22.59 -17.42
N LYS A 37 -8.25 22.10 -17.25
CA LYS A 37 -7.42 21.63 -18.36
C LYS A 37 -8.25 20.59 -19.13
N LYS A 38 -8.57 20.90 -20.39
CA LYS A 38 -9.45 20.07 -21.20
C LYS A 38 -8.72 18.74 -21.50
N LEU A 39 -9.35 17.60 -21.26
CA LEU A 39 -8.82 16.29 -21.64
C LEU A 39 -8.37 16.30 -23.11
N SER A 40 -7.15 15.87 -23.39
CA SER A 40 -6.69 15.63 -24.76
C SER A 40 -7.54 14.52 -25.42
N LYS A 41 -7.54 14.45 -26.74
CA LYS A 41 -8.29 13.39 -27.47
C LYS A 41 -7.88 11.98 -27.05
N ASN A 42 -6.59 11.77 -26.80
CA ASN A 42 -6.09 10.48 -26.36
C ASN A 42 -6.51 10.18 -24.90
N LYS A 43 -6.48 11.15 -23.98
CA LYS A 43 -7.00 11.00 -22.62
C LYS A 43 -8.50 10.72 -22.60
N GLN A 44 -9.28 11.36 -23.50
CA GLN A 44 -10.71 11.05 -23.66
C GLN A 44 -10.92 9.59 -24.13
N ALA A 45 -10.10 9.12 -25.08
CA ALA A 45 -10.16 7.74 -25.56
C ALA A 45 -9.83 6.71 -24.46
N LEU A 46 -8.84 7.02 -23.57
CA LEU A 46 -8.54 6.18 -22.41
C LEU A 46 -9.73 6.08 -21.43
N VAL A 47 -10.33 7.22 -21.10
CA VAL A 47 -11.50 7.25 -20.22
C VAL A 47 -12.62 6.42 -20.81
N ALA A 48 -12.93 6.62 -22.11
CA ALA A 48 -13.96 5.86 -22.81
C ALA A 48 -13.65 4.36 -22.90
N SER A 49 -12.37 3.97 -23.04
CA SER A 49 -11.95 2.56 -22.99
C SER A 49 -12.25 1.94 -21.63
N ILE A 50 -11.89 2.62 -20.54
CA ILE A 50 -12.15 2.12 -19.18
C ILE A 50 -13.65 2.02 -18.91
N ASP A 51 -14.43 3.03 -19.31
CA ASP A 51 -15.90 3.02 -19.18
C ASP A 51 -16.53 1.86 -19.99
N LYS A 52 -16.01 1.54 -21.17
CA LYS A 52 -16.43 0.37 -21.96
C LYS A 52 -16.18 -0.96 -21.25
N HIS A 53 -15.11 -1.06 -20.47
CA HIS A 53 -14.74 -2.25 -19.72
C HIS A 53 -15.31 -2.27 -18.29
N GLU A 54 -15.95 -1.20 -17.82
CA GLU A 54 -16.41 -0.99 -16.44
C GLU A 54 -17.11 -2.20 -15.86
N GLN A 55 -18.18 -2.69 -16.52
CA GLN A 55 -18.98 -3.81 -16.02
C GLN A 55 -18.13 -5.07 -15.81
N LYS A 56 -17.22 -5.37 -16.77
CA LYS A 56 -16.37 -6.55 -16.68
C LYS A 56 -15.29 -6.43 -15.60
N LEU A 57 -14.75 -5.24 -15.42
CA LEU A 57 -13.79 -4.96 -14.33
C LEU A 57 -14.47 -5.10 -12.97
N ILE A 58 -15.71 -4.61 -12.80
CA ILE A 58 -16.49 -4.81 -11.58
C ILE A 58 -16.73 -6.29 -11.32
N GLU A 59 -17.17 -7.07 -12.32
CA GLU A 59 -17.38 -8.51 -12.19
C GLU A 59 -16.10 -9.27 -11.76
N ILE A 60 -14.95 -8.90 -12.30
CA ILE A 60 -13.66 -9.51 -11.93
C ILE A 60 -13.31 -9.14 -10.47
N SER A 61 -13.42 -7.86 -10.12
CA SER A 61 -13.16 -7.39 -8.76
C SER A 61 -14.05 -8.07 -7.73
N ASP A 62 -15.36 -8.19 -8.02
CA ASP A 62 -16.31 -8.84 -7.13
C ASP A 62 -16.06 -10.35 -7.01
N ALA A 63 -15.62 -11.01 -8.08
CA ALA A 63 -15.22 -12.42 -8.03
C ALA A 63 -13.95 -12.62 -7.17
N ILE A 64 -12.94 -11.76 -7.30
CA ILE A 64 -11.75 -11.78 -6.45
C ILE A 64 -12.14 -11.49 -5.00
N TRP A 65 -13.00 -10.49 -4.76
CA TRP A 65 -13.51 -10.15 -3.45
C TRP A 65 -14.23 -11.34 -2.78
N ALA A 66 -15.02 -12.08 -3.53
CA ALA A 66 -15.75 -13.25 -3.04
C ALA A 66 -14.84 -14.46 -2.79
N ASN A 67 -13.81 -14.67 -3.62
CA ASN A 67 -12.82 -15.72 -3.44
C ASN A 67 -11.98 -15.51 -2.18
N ALA A 68 -11.55 -14.28 -1.93
CA ALA A 68 -10.75 -13.84 -0.78
C ALA A 68 -9.60 -14.81 -0.46
N GLU A 69 -8.84 -15.18 -1.48
CA GLU A 69 -7.72 -16.12 -1.41
C GLU A 69 -6.50 -15.46 -0.76
N MET A 70 -5.84 -16.18 0.13
CA MET A 70 -4.68 -15.67 0.87
C MET A 70 -3.36 -15.93 0.14
N ALA A 71 -2.31 -15.31 0.63
CA ALA A 71 -0.96 -15.36 0.09
C ALA A 71 -0.53 -16.73 -0.46
N PHE A 72 -0.10 -16.78 -1.71
CA PHE A 72 0.25 -17.95 -2.52
C PHE A 72 -0.88 -18.97 -2.76
N GLN A 73 -2.12 -18.64 -2.40
CA GLN A 73 -3.32 -19.46 -2.68
C GLN A 73 -4.29 -18.73 -3.63
N GLU A 74 -3.88 -17.61 -4.22
CA GLU A 74 -4.69 -16.74 -5.06
C GLU A 74 -4.89 -17.30 -6.49
N GLU A 75 -5.20 -18.62 -6.60
CA GLU A 75 -5.25 -19.32 -7.88
C GLU A 75 -6.36 -18.80 -8.78
N GLN A 76 -7.58 -18.65 -8.24
CA GLN A 76 -8.71 -18.17 -9.01
C GLN A 76 -8.59 -16.67 -9.33
N SER A 77 -8.09 -15.89 -8.37
CA SER A 77 -7.87 -14.45 -8.53
C SER A 77 -6.82 -14.16 -9.60
N ALA A 78 -5.67 -14.83 -9.55
CA ALA A 78 -4.63 -14.75 -10.56
C ALA A 78 -5.15 -15.18 -11.94
N LYS A 79 -5.93 -16.29 -11.99
CA LYS A 79 -6.52 -16.80 -13.22
C LYS A 79 -7.48 -15.79 -13.85
N LEU A 80 -8.39 -15.17 -13.09
CA LEU A 80 -9.33 -14.17 -13.58
C LEU A 80 -8.61 -12.99 -14.24
N LEU A 81 -7.59 -12.44 -13.60
CA LEU A 81 -6.82 -11.32 -14.12
C LEU A 81 -6.01 -11.73 -15.36
N ALA A 82 -5.31 -12.85 -15.30
CA ALA A 82 -4.46 -13.35 -16.38
C ALA A 82 -5.29 -13.71 -17.64
N ASP A 83 -6.41 -14.41 -17.46
CA ASP A 83 -7.28 -14.80 -18.57
C ASP A 83 -7.93 -13.57 -19.24
N TYR A 84 -8.31 -12.55 -18.44
CA TYR A 84 -8.87 -11.33 -19.02
C TYR A 84 -7.81 -10.49 -19.75
N ALA A 85 -6.57 -10.46 -19.27
CA ALA A 85 -5.44 -9.88 -19.99
C ALA A 85 -5.22 -10.61 -21.33
N GLU A 86 -5.18 -11.94 -21.31
CA GLU A 86 -4.99 -12.77 -22.51
C GLU A 86 -6.12 -12.59 -23.53
N ALA A 87 -7.38 -12.58 -23.08
CA ALA A 87 -8.54 -12.31 -23.90
C ALA A 87 -8.52 -10.90 -24.55
N ASN A 88 -7.84 -9.95 -23.91
CA ASN A 88 -7.56 -8.62 -24.45
C ASN A 88 -6.28 -8.55 -25.28
N GLY A 89 -5.66 -9.68 -25.62
CA GLY A 89 -4.55 -9.77 -26.57
C GLY A 89 -3.15 -9.48 -25.98
N PHE A 90 -3.01 -9.54 -24.66
CA PHE A 90 -1.68 -9.53 -24.04
C PHE A 90 -1.00 -10.90 -24.19
N ASN A 91 0.32 -10.90 -24.28
CA ASN A 91 1.13 -12.11 -24.13
C ASN A 91 1.32 -12.38 -22.62
N VAL A 92 0.65 -13.42 -22.13
CA VAL A 92 0.62 -13.76 -20.69
C VAL A 92 1.61 -14.90 -20.40
N LYS A 93 2.51 -14.67 -19.42
CA LYS A 93 3.39 -15.69 -18.84
C LYS A 93 2.98 -15.93 -17.39
N ARG A 94 2.48 -17.11 -17.09
CA ARG A 94 2.06 -17.54 -15.75
C ARG A 94 3.19 -18.27 -15.03
N GLY A 95 3.15 -18.31 -13.70
CA GLY A 95 4.14 -19.03 -12.88
C GLY A 95 5.52 -18.40 -12.86
N VAL A 96 5.62 -17.08 -13.04
CA VAL A 96 6.90 -16.38 -13.05
C VAL A 96 7.53 -16.36 -11.64
N ALA A 97 8.87 -16.24 -11.59
CA ALA A 97 9.64 -16.25 -10.35
C ALA A 97 9.37 -17.47 -9.43
N GLY A 98 8.96 -18.60 -10.02
CA GLY A 98 8.66 -19.83 -9.27
C GLY A 98 7.36 -19.79 -8.45
N MET A 99 6.51 -18.79 -8.64
CA MET A 99 5.23 -18.64 -7.95
C MET A 99 4.07 -18.91 -8.90
N PRO A 100 3.24 -19.98 -8.70
CA PRO A 100 2.14 -20.34 -9.58
C PRO A 100 1.13 -19.22 -9.82
N THR A 101 0.90 -18.37 -8.83
CA THR A 101 -0.06 -17.26 -8.87
C THR A 101 0.53 -15.94 -9.38
N ALA A 102 1.86 -15.86 -9.57
CA ALA A 102 2.50 -14.71 -10.21
C ALA A 102 2.46 -14.81 -11.74
N PHE A 103 2.22 -13.70 -12.42
CA PHE A 103 2.20 -13.67 -13.89
C PHE A 103 2.61 -12.30 -14.44
N THR A 104 2.99 -12.27 -15.71
CA THR A 104 3.18 -11.04 -16.48
C THR A 104 2.32 -11.06 -17.72
N ALA A 105 1.75 -9.91 -18.07
CA ALA A 105 0.98 -9.71 -19.30
C ALA A 105 1.62 -8.54 -20.07
N THR A 106 2.15 -8.80 -21.27
CA THR A 106 2.90 -7.82 -22.04
C THR A 106 2.26 -7.54 -23.38
N TYR A 107 2.20 -6.27 -23.78
CA TYR A 107 1.76 -5.87 -25.12
C TYR A 107 2.67 -4.77 -25.69
N GLY A 108 2.85 -4.77 -27.02
CA GLY A 108 3.70 -3.81 -27.72
C GLY A 108 5.17 -4.24 -27.79
N SER A 109 6.03 -3.36 -28.24
CA SER A 109 7.47 -3.57 -28.35
C SER A 109 8.24 -2.25 -28.39
N GLY A 110 9.48 -2.29 -27.90
CA GLY A 110 10.36 -1.11 -27.85
C GLY A 110 10.08 -0.20 -26.65
N ALA A 111 10.87 0.86 -26.59
CA ALA A 111 10.79 1.85 -25.52
C ALA A 111 9.71 2.94 -25.79
N PRO A 112 9.20 3.60 -24.74
CA PRO A 112 9.44 3.25 -23.34
C PRO A 112 8.73 1.95 -22.93
N VAL A 113 9.30 1.23 -21.97
CA VAL A 113 8.69 0.09 -21.32
C VAL A 113 8.09 0.55 -19.99
N ILE A 114 6.77 0.61 -19.91
CA ILE A 114 6.08 1.05 -18.70
C ILE A 114 5.36 -0.14 -18.09
N SER A 115 5.64 -0.41 -16.81
CA SER A 115 4.94 -1.45 -16.06
C SER A 115 3.91 -0.88 -15.11
N ILE A 116 2.92 -1.69 -14.83
CA ILE A 116 1.92 -1.47 -13.81
C ILE A 116 1.76 -2.78 -13.04
N LEU A 117 1.78 -2.73 -11.72
CA LEU A 117 1.60 -3.92 -10.90
C LEU A 117 0.20 -3.97 -10.28
N GLY A 118 -0.24 -5.16 -9.92
CA GLY A 118 -1.53 -5.37 -9.29
C GLY A 118 -1.48 -6.51 -8.29
N GLU A 119 -1.91 -6.23 -7.08
CA GLU A 119 -2.06 -7.17 -5.97
C GLU A 119 -3.48 -7.75 -5.96
N PHE A 120 -3.66 -8.96 -5.41
CA PHE A 120 -4.96 -9.64 -5.39
C PHE A 120 -5.09 -10.66 -4.24
N ASP A 121 -4.20 -10.63 -3.23
CA ASP A 121 -4.27 -11.46 -2.03
C ASP A 121 -5.17 -10.86 -0.95
N ALA A 122 -5.71 -11.72 -0.07
CA ALA A 122 -6.62 -11.36 1.01
C ALA A 122 -5.99 -11.63 2.38
N LEU A 123 -6.59 -11.04 3.42
CA LEU A 123 -6.23 -11.23 4.82
C LEU A 123 -7.10 -12.27 5.50
N PRO A 124 -6.56 -13.07 6.44
CA PRO A 124 -7.33 -14.11 7.15
C PRO A 124 -8.32 -13.52 8.16
N GLY A 125 -9.44 -14.21 8.39
CA GLY A 125 -10.33 -13.99 9.53
C GLY A 125 -11.24 -12.77 9.46
N ILE A 126 -11.29 -12.05 8.35
CA ILE A 126 -12.07 -10.79 8.21
C ILE A 126 -13.12 -10.82 7.11
N SER A 127 -13.62 -12.02 6.77
CA SER A 127 -14.74 -12.19 5.84
C SER A 127 -15.91 -11.29 6.20
N GLN A 128 -16.54 -10.65 5.21
CA GLN A 128 -17.55 -9.63 5.44
C GLN A 128 -18.51 -9.52 4.24
N LYS A 129 -19.76 -9.22 4.50
CA LYS A 129 -20.75 -8.81 3.46
C LYS A 129 -20.54 -7.34 3.08
N ALA A 130 -20.94 -6.97 1.87
CA ALA A 130 -20.94 -5.58 1.40
C ALA A 130 -22.05 -4.75 2.08
N GLN A 131 -21.95 -4.60 3.41
CA GLN A 131 -22.90 -3.87 4.26
C GLN A 131 -22.18 -3.10 5.37
N PRO A 132 -22.72 -1.97 5.87
CA PRO A 132 -22.02 -1.06 6.76
C PRO A 132 -22.05 -1.50 8.24
N THR A 133 -22.26 -2.78 8.51
CA THR A 133 -22.22 -3.39 9.84
C THR A 133 -21.49 -4.72 9.77
N LYS A 134 -20.77 -5.09 10.84
CA LYS A 134 -20.02 -6.35 10.88
C LYS A 134 -20.95 -7.55 10.70
N SER A 135 -20.75 -8.30 9.64
CA SER A 135 -21.52 -9.49 9.29
C SER A 135 -20.69 -10.37 8.35
N PRO A 136 -19.95 -11.35 8.85
CA PRO A 136 -19.15 -12.26 8.02
C PRO A 136 -19.99 -12.95 6.95
N LEU A 137 -19.44 -13.12 5.74
CA LEU A 137 -20.01 -14.03 4.73
C LEU A 137 -19.85 -15.48 5.19
N LYS A 138 -18.63 -15.81 5.71
CA LYS A 138 -18.29 -17.10 6.27
C LYS A 138 -17.36 -16.87 7.45
N GLU A 139 -17.75 -17.36 8.61
CA GLU A 139 -16.98 -17.19 9.85
C GLU A 139 -15.54 -17.73 9.69
N GLY A 140 -14.56 -16.95 10.12
CA GLY A 140 -13.15 -17.28 10.05
C GLY A 140 -12.50 -17.23 8.65
N ALA A 141 -13.29 -17.01 7.57
CA ALA A 141 -12.74 -16.94 6.23
C ALA A 141 -12.00 -15.60 5.95
N GLY A 142 -11.24 -15.56 4.86
CA GLY A 142 -10.52 -14.38 4.40
C GLY A 142 -11.42 -13.24 3.93
N GLY A 143 -10.81 -12.06 3.78
CA GLY A 143 -11.44 -10.88 3.20
C GLY A 143 -10.42 -9.86 2.72
N HIS A 144 -10.77 -9.07 1.70
CA HIS A 144 -9.90 -8.03 1.14
C HIS A 144 -9.86 -6.77 2.03
N GLY A 145 -9.24 -6.89 3.21
CA GLY A 145 -9.12 -5.79 4.18
C GLY A 145 -8.11 -4.73 3.82
N CYS A 146 -7.38 -4.92 2.73
CA CYS A 146 -6.49 -3.94 2.09
C CYS A 146 -7.02 -3.47 0.72
N GLY A 147 -8.08 -4.12 0.20
CA GLY A 147 -8.72 -3.77 -1.07
C GLY A 147 -7.98 -4.27 -2.31
N HIS A 148 -7.18 -5.34 -2.19
CA HIS A 148 -6.39 -5.86 -3.31
C HIS A 148 -7.26 -6.42 -4.46
N ASN A 149 -8.53 -6.81 -4.20
CA ASN A 149 -9.48 -7.10 -5.25
C ASN A 149 -9.68 -5.93 -6.23
N LEU A 150 -9.67 -4.70 -5.70
CA LEU A 150 -9.75 -3.47 -6.47
C LEU A 150 -8.40 -3.14 -7.12
N PHE A 151 -7.30 -3.37 -6.39
CA PHE A 151 -5.96 -3.01 -6.82
C PHE A 151 -5.58 -3.72 -8.13
N GLY A 152 -5.57 -5.05 -8.13
CA GLY A 152 -5.21 -5.83 -9.32
C GLY A 152 -6.09 -5.53 -10.52
N THR A 153 -7.41 -5.42 -10.29
CA THR A 153 -8.39 -5.17 -11.33
C THR A 153 -8.28 -3.76 -11.91
N GLY A 154 -8.10 -2.75 -11.08
CA GLY A 154 -7.91 -1.36 -11.52
C GLY A 154 -6.66 -1.18 -12.36
N SER A 155 -5.56 -1.82 -11.96
CA SER A 155 -4.30 -1.83 -12.72
C SER A 155 -4.44 -2.49 -14.09
N LEU A 156 -5.16 -3.63 -14.17
CA LEU A 156 -5.44 -4.30 -15.43
C LEU A 156 -6.29 -3.42 -16.35
N GLY A 157 -7.30 -2.72 -15.82
CA GLY A 157 -8.11 -1.77 -16.58
C GLY A 157 -7.28 -0.66 -17.24
N ALA A 158 -6.32 -0.10 -16.50
CA ALA A 158 -5.39 0.89 -17.05
C ALA A 158 -4.48 0.31 -18.16
N ALA A 159 -3.94 -0.90 -17.95
CA ALA A 159 -3.10 -1.56 -18.96
C ALA A 159 -3.87 -1.85 -20.27
N ILE A 160 -5.14 -2.29 -20.17
CA ILE A 160 -6.01 -2.55 -21.33
C ILE A 160 -6.27 -1.25 -22.10
N ALA A 161 -6.56 -0.14 -21.41
CA ALA A 161 -6.83 1.13 -22.08
C ALA A 161 -5.59 1.64 -22.84
N ILE A 162 -4.40 1.53 -22.27
CA ILE A 162 -3.12 1.84 -22.94
C ILE A 162 -2.91 0.95 -24.17
N LYS A 163 -3.14 -0.35 -24.02
CA LYS A 163 -3.03 -1.30 -25.14
C LYS A 163 -3.99 -0.94 -26.29
N GLU A 164 -5.23 -0.51 -25.99
CA GLU A 164 -6.18 -0.09 -27.03
C GLU A 164 -5.66 1.14 -27.83
N LEU A 165 -4.98 2.10 -27.17
CA LEU A 165 -4.33 3.22 -27.85
C LEU A 165 -3.15 2.75 -28.72
N MET A 166 -2.38 1.75 -28.27
CA MET A 166 -1.29 1.17 -29.07
C MET A 166 -1.85 0.48 -30.33
N VAL A 167 -2.93 -0.30 -30.21
CA VAL A 167 -3.65 -0.92 -31.35
C VAL A 167 -4.14 0.13 -32.33
N ALA A 168 -4.66 1.26 -31.84
CA ALA A 168 -5.10 2.38 -32.65
C ALA A 168 -3.94 3.18 -33.29
N GLY A 169 -2.68 2.80 -33.05
CA GLY A 169 -1.50 3.47 -33.58
C GLY A 169 -1.27 4.88 -33.02
N LYS A 170 -1.85 5.21 -31.88
CA LYS A 170 -1.75 6.53 -31.24
C LYS A 170 -0.46 6.68 -30.43
N ILE A 171 0.02 5.62 -29.83
CA ILE A 171 1.25 5.56 -29.04
C ILE A 171 2.05 4.32 -29.42
N LYS A 172 3.36 4.34 -29.12
CA LYS A 172 4.29 3.21 -29.33
C LYS A 172 5.04 2.95 -28.03
N GLY A 173 5.55 1.72 -27.88
CA GLY A 173 6.29 1.27 -26.71
C GLY A 173 5.77 -0.06 -26.21
N THR A 174 6.07 -0.38 -24.96
CA THR A 174 5.67 -1.64 -24.31
C THR A 174 4.92 -1.35 -23.02
N VAL A 175 3.75 -1.97 -22.85
CA VAL A 175 3.04 -2.01 -21.57
C VAL A 175 3.16 -3.40 -20.97
N LYS A 176 3.50 -3.46 -19.66
CA LYS A 176 3.56 -4.70 -18.86
C LYS A 176 2.65 -4.59 -17.66
N PHE A 177 1.66 -5.47 -17.54
CA PHE A 177 0.95 -5.70 -16.29
C PHE A 177 1.59 -6.87 -15.56
N LEU A 178 1.96 -6.66 -14.28
CA LEU A 178 2.53 -7.69 -13.43
C LEU A 178 1.53 -8.04 -12.34
N GLY A 179 1.01 -9.26 -12.37
CA GLY A 179 0.22 -9.83 -11.29
C GLY A 179 1.13 -10.28 -10.15
N THR A 180 1.03 -9.59 -9.02
CA THR A 180 1.97 -9.70 -7.88
C THR A 180 1.26 -10.28 -6.67
N PRO A 181 1.42 -11.61 -6.40
CA PRO A 181 0.77 -12.29 -5.28
C PRO A 181 1.45 -12.02 -3.93
N ALA A 182 0.77 -12.37 -2.85
CA ALA A 182 1.32 -12.56 -1.52
C ALA A 182 1.97 -11.30 -0.90
N GLU A 183 1.37 -10.11 -1.07
CA GLU A 183 1.85 -8.88 -0.43
C GLU A 183 1.71 -8.95 1.09
N GLU A 184 0.59 -9.44 1.59
CA GLU A 184 0.20 -9.39 3.00
C GLU A 184 1.04 -10.29 3.93
N LYS A 185 1.73 -11.29 3.40
CA LYS A 185 2.44 -12.26 4.26
C LYS A 185 3.86 -12.58 3.83
N PHE A 186 4.08 -12.92 2.58
CA PHE A 186 5.36 -13.45 2.10
C PHE A 186 6.10 -12.48 1.18
N PHE A 187 5.45 -11.39 0.75
CA PHE A 187 6.03 -10.35 -0.08
C PHE A 187 6.53 -10.85 -1.43
N GLY A 188 5.61 -11.32 -2.27
CA GLY A 188 5.92 -11.97 -3.55
C GLY A 188 6.77 -11.14 -4.50
N LYS A 189 6.72 -9.80 -4.42
CA LYS A 189 7.52 -8.91 -5.27
C LYS A 189 9.02 -9.04 -5.03
N LEU A 190 9.46 -9.55 -3.86
CA LEU A 190 10.87 -9.80 -3.59
C LEU A 190 11.44 -10.88 -4.52
N TRP A 191 10.72 -12.01 -4.69
CA TRP A 191 11.11 -13.07 -5.62
C TRP A 191 11.01 -12.61 -7.08
N MET A 192 10.00 -11.78 -7.40
CA MET A 192 9.87 -11.20 -8.74
C MET A 192 11.03 -10.23 -9.05
N ALA A 193 11.47 -9.43 -8.07
CA ALA A 193 12.61 -8.53 -8.20
C ALA A 193 13.93 -9.31 -8.34
N GLU A 194 14.13 -10.35 -7.53
CA GLU A 194 15.30 -11.24 -7.62
C GLU A 194 15.36 -11.95 -8.98
N ALA A 195 14.22 -12.32 -9.54
CA ALA A 195 14.09 -12.89 -10.88
C ALA A 195 14.24 -11.83 -12.01
N GLY A 196 14.46 -10.56 -11.69
CA GLY A 196 14.74 -9.48 -12.64
C GLY A 196 13.54 -9.01 -13.46
N LEU A 197 12.30 -9.17 -12.98
CA LEU A 197 11.10 -8.84 -13.76
C LEU A 197 10.96 -7.34 -14.10
N TRP A 198 11.69 -6.47 -13.44
CA TRP A 198 11.76 -5.03 -13.72
C TRP A 198 13.05 -4.57 -14.42
N SER A 199 13.96 -5.49 -14.78
CA SER A 199 15.27 -5.14 -15.35
C SER A 199 15.22 -4.40 -16.70
N ASP A 200 14.15 -4.58 -17.45
CA ASP A 200 13.90 -3.96 -18.76
C ASP A 200 12.81 -2.88 -18.72
N VAL A 201 12.37 -2.47 -17.51
CA VAL A 201 11.31 -1.48 -17.31
C VAL A 201 11.90 -0.08 -17.10
N ASP A 202 11.34 0.92 -17.77
CA ASP A 202 11.75 2.32 -17.61
C ASP A 202 11.08 2.99 -16.40
N VAL A 203 9.78 2.78 -16.25
CA VAL A 203 8.96 3.32 -15.14
C VAL A 203 7.90 2.31 -14.74
N ASN A 204 7.72 2.12 -13.43
CA ASN A 204 6.62 1.34 -12.88
C ASN A 204 5.57 2.28 -12.28
N ILE A 205 4.30 1.90 -12.37
CA ILE A 205 3.18 2.61 -11.73
C ILE A 205 2.47 1.64 -10.80
N SER A 206 2.12 2.12 -9.61
CA SER A 206 1.29 1.39 -8.66
C SER A 206 0.26 2.31 -8.04
N TRP A 207 -0.81 1.74 -7.53
CA TRP A 207 -1.78 2.46 -6.74
C TRP A 207 -2.16 1.65 -5.50
N HIS A 208 -2.81 2.27 -4.55
CA HIS A 208 -3.34 1.54 -3.40
C HIS A 208 -4.72 2.08 -3.04
N PRO A 209 -5.70 1.21 -2.76
CA PRO A 209 -6.94 1.58 -2.08
C PRO A 209 -6.65 2.38 -0.82
N SER A 210 -7.37 3.47 -0.61
CA SER A 210 -7.09 4.41 0.47
C SER A 210 -8.38 5.06 0.98
N ALA A 211 -8.27 5.85 2.03
CA ALA A 211 -9.31 6.77 2.49
C ALA A 211 -9.16 8.20 1.94
N GLN A 212 -8.18 8.42 1.05
CA GLN A 212 -7.89 9.71 0.43
C GLN A 212 -7.37 9.54 -0.99
N THR A 213 -7.72 10.47 -1.87
CA THR A 213 -7.20 10.51 -3.25
C THR A 213 -6.02 11.49 -3.33
N LYS A 214 -4.83 10.98 -3.70
CA LYS A 214 -3.59 11.76 -3.82
C LYS A 214 -2.54 11.04 -4.68
N ALA A 215 -1.68 11.80 -5.37
CA ALA A 215 -0.40 11.26 -5.80
C ALA A 215 0.46 11.03 -4.55
N ASP A 216 0.90 9.77 -4.35
CA ASP A 216 1.59 9.42 -3.11
C ASP A 216 3.11 9.52 -3.26
N VAL A 217 3.67 10.54 -2.64
CA VAL A 217 5.10 10.84 -2.59
C VAL A 217 5.66 10.66 -1.16
N GLN A 218 5.06 9.75 -0.41
CA GLN A 218 5.55 9.35 0.90
C GLN A 218 6.28 8.00 0.81
N SER A 219 7.31 7.82 1.65
CA SER A 219 7.98 6.55 1.81
C SER A 219 7.18 5.63 2.74
N SER A 220 7.49 4.33 2.72
CA SER A 220 7.04 3.33 3.69
C SER A 220 8.15 3.02 4.70
N LEU A 221 7.87 2.15 5.68
CA LEU A 221 8.89 1.66 6.61
C LEU A 221 9.61 0.44 6.02
N ALA A 222 10.93 0.41 6.13
CA ALA A 222 11.70 -0.83 5.97
C ALA A 222 11.41 -1.77 7.13
N LEU A 223 11.41 -3.09 6.86
CA LEU A 223 11.27 -4.11 7.90
C LEU A 223 12.12 -5.33 7.63
N VAL A 224 12.40 -6.11 8.67
CA VAL A 224 12.90 -7.47 8.57
C VAL A 224 12.17 -8.37 9.55
N ASP A 225 11.74 -9.53 9.04
CA ASP A 225 11.09 -10.61 9.78
C ASP A 225 12.00 -11.82 9.86
N PHE A 226 12.14 -12.38 11.04
CA PHE A 226 12.92 -13.60 11.27
C PHE A 226 12.42 -14.38 12.47
N LYS A 227 12.73 -15.68 12.50
CA LYS A 227 12.48 -16.55 13.63
C LYS A 227 13.77 -16.79 14.41
N VAL A 228 13.63 -16.89 15.72
CA VAL A 228 14.69 -17.34 16.63
C VAL A 228 14.18 -18.58 17.34
N GLU A 229 14.96 -19.64 17.28
CA GLU A 229 14.67 -20.93 17.88
C GLU A 229 15.83 -21.29 18.82
N PHE A 230 15.50 -21.75 20.03
CA PHE A 230 16.47 -22.26 21.00
C PHE A 230 16.21 -23.75 21.22
N PHE A 231 17.30 -24.54 21.33
CA PHE A 231 17.29 -25.96 21.47
C PHE A 231 18.06 -26.36 22.73
N GLY A 232 17.36 -26.84 23.74
CA GLY A 232 17.89 -27.21 25.03
C GLY A 232 17.90 -28.73 25.26
N GLN A 233 17.74 -29.11 26.51
CA GLN A 233 17.67 -30.49 26.94
C GLN A 233 16.62 -30.68 28.04
N ALA A 234 15.65 -31.56 27.81
CA ALA A 234 14.61 -31.84 28.79
C ALA A 234 15.18 -32.60 30.02
N ALA A 235 14.58 -32.28 31.16
CA ALA A 235 14.83 -32.98 32.43
C ALA A 235 13.61 -32.86 33.34
N HIS A 236 13.49 -33.67 34.37
CA HIS A 236 12.46 -33.50 35.38
C HIS A 236 12.75 -32.28 36.23
N ALA A 237 11.89 -31.26 36.17
CA ALA A 237 12.16 -29.94 36.76
C ALA A 237 12.42 -29.94 38.29
N SER A 238 11.94 -30.94 39.02
CA SER A 238 12.17 -31.05 40.47
C SER A 238 13.11 -32.20 40.88
N ALA A 239 13.22 -33.27 40.09
CA ALA A 239 14.04 -34.41 40.45
C ALA A 239 15.52 -34.29 40.07
N ASP A 240 15.77 -33.76 38.83
CA ASP A 240 17.13 -33.68 38.29
C ASP A 240 17.31 -32.46 37.32
N PRO A 241 16.89 -31.24 37.70
CA PRO A 241 16.94 -30.06 36.83
C PRO A 241 18.36 -29.71 36.34
N TRP A 242 19.41 -30.13 37.07
CA TRP A 242 20.82 -29.92 36.67
C TRP A 242 21.21 -30.71 35.42
N ASN A 243 20.45 -31.75 35.04
CA ASN A 243 20.62 -32.45 33.78
C ASN A 243 19.91 -31.76 32.61
N GLY A 244 19.01 -30.79 32.88
CA GLY A 244 18.31 -30.01 31.86
C GLY A 244 19.11 -28.78 31.36
N ARG A 245 18.68 -28.27 30.21
CA ARG A 245 19.10 -26.99 29.64
C ARG A 245 17.84 -26.31 29.09
N SER A 246 17.42 -25.26 29.73
CA SER A 246 16.14 -24.63 29.42
C SER A 246 16.21 -23.71 28.19
N ALA A 247 15.53 -24.08 27.11
CA ALA A 247 15.33 -23.24 25.98
C ALA A 247 14.46 -22.01 26.29
N SER A 248 13.56 -22.13 27.28
CA SER A 248 12.75 -20.97 27.73
C SER A 248 13.57 -19.94 28.51
N ASP A 249 14.62 -20.35 29.25
CA ASP A 249 15.52 -19.39 29.90
C ASP A 249 16.26 -18.57 28.85
N ALA A 250 16.71 -19.21 27.75
CA ALA A 250 17.32 -18.49 26.63
C ALA A 250 16.34 -17.49 25.99
N LEU A 251 15.07 -17.88 25.82
CA LEU A 251 14.01 -17.01 25.31
C LEU A 251 13.79 -15.78 26.22
N GLU A 252 13.74 -15.99 27.54
CA GLU A 252 13.57 -14.91 28.51
C GLU A 252 14.77 -13.95 28.52
N LEU A 253 15.99 -14.49 28.51
CA LEU A 253 17.23 -13.70 28.41
C LEU A 253 17.27 -12.89 27.12
N TYR A 254 16.87 -13.49 25.99
CA TYR A 254 16.81 -12.83 24.70
C TYR A 254 15.79 -11.69 24.67
N THR A 255 14.58 -11.94 25.15
CA THR A 255 13.52 -10.90 25.18
C THR A 255 13.85 -9.79 26.17
N THR A 256 14.48 -10.12 27.29
CA THR A 256 15.00 -9.14 28.28
C THR A 256 16.07 -8.26 27.62
N GLY A 257 17.02 -8.87 26.92
CA GLY A 257 18.06 -8.14 26.17
C GLY A 257 17.46 -7.19 25.14
N ILE A 258 16.47 -7.62 24.35
CA ILE A 258 15.73 -6.78 23.40
C ILE A 258 15.07 -5.60 24.12
N ASN A 259 14.43 -5.85 25.27
CA ASN A 259 13.71 -4.81 26.02
C ASN A 259 14.67 -3.73 26.54
N TYR A 260 15.85 -4.10 27.00
CA TYR A 260 16.88 -3.13 27.38
C TYR A 260 17.48 -2.40 26.17
N TYR A 261 17.69 -3.10 25.05
CA TYR A 261 18.23 -2.49 23.84
C TYR A 261 17.29 -1.44 23.23
N ARG A 262 15.97 -1.55 23.44
CA ARG A 262 14.99 -0.52 22.97
C ARG A 262 15.28 0.88 23.49
N GLU A 263 15.93 1.02 24.65
CA GLU A 263 16.36 2.32 25.21
C GLU A 263 17.48 2.96 24.38
N HIS A 264 18.27 2.15 23.65
CA HIS A 264 19.50 2.56 22.98
C HIS A 264 19.38 2.62 21.45
N VAL A 265 18.17 2.61 20.92
CA VAL A 265 17.88 2.76 19.48
C VAL A 265 17.19 4.09 19.20
N ARG A 266 17.22 4.54 17.93
CA ARG A 266 16.54 5.77 17.54
C ARG A 266 15.00 5.65 17.73
N PRO A 267 14.29 6.76 18.02
CA PRO A 267 12.83 6.75 18.21
C PRO A 267 12.04 6.22 17.02
N THR A 268 12.63 6.19 15.83
CA THR A 268 12.04 5.65 14.60
C THR A 268 12.05 4.13 14.53
N VAL A 269 12.91 3.46 15.32
CA VAL A 269 13.02 2.00 15.37
C VAL A 269 11.83 1.40 16.11
N ARG A 270 11.33 0.26 15.62
CA ARG A 270 10.38 -0.61 16.33
C ARG A 270 10.90 -2.03 16.30
N ILE A 271 10.91 -2.67 17.47
CA ILE A 271 11.25 -4.08 17.61
C ILE A 271 10.06 -4.78 18.25
N HIS A 272 9.46 -5.72 17.51
CA HIS A 272 8.34 -6.52 17.97
C HIS A 272 8.77 -7.98 18.05
N TYR A 273 8.18 -8.74 18.97
CA TYR A 273 8.30 -10.19 18.98
C TYR A 273 7.00 -10.85 19.42
N HIS A 274 6.80 -12.06 18.94
CA HIS A 274 5.71 -12.94 19.34
C HIS A 274 6.31 -14.29 19.73
N ILE A 275 6.03 -14.74 20.95
CA ILE A 275 6.42 -16.06 21.43
C ILE A 275 5.49 -17.08 20.77
N GLN A 276 6.04 -17.95 19.93
CA GLN A 276 5.30 -18.99 19.23
C GLN A 276 5.31 -20.30 20.01
N ASP A 277 6.41 -20.58 20.74
CA ASP A 277 6.54 -21.68 21.65
C ASP A 277 7.42 -21.27 22.84
N GLY A 278 6.99 -21.53 24.05
CA GLY A 278 7.68 -21.23 25.30
C GLY A 278 7.79 -22.45 26.23
N GLY A 279 7.58 -23.67 25.71
CA GLY A 279 7.50 -24.93 26.47
C GLY A 279 6.06 -25.35 26.74
N GLN A 280 5.86 -26.63 27.16
CA GLN A 280 4.53 -27.27 27.19
C GLN A 280 3.99 -27.47 28.60
N VAL A 281 4.82 -27.82 29.55
CA VAL A 281 4.39 -28.24 30.93
C VAL A 281 5.39 -27.74 31.98
N VAL A 282 4.90 -27.42 33.16
CA VAL A 282 5.69 -26.79 34.24
C VAL A 282 6.70 -27.73 34.92
N ASN A 283 6.49 -29.02 34.85
CA ASN A 283 7.31 -30.04 35.54
C ASN A 283 8.40 -30.67 34.65
N VAL A 284 8.61 -30.14 33.44
CA VAL A 284 9.68 -30.52 32.52
C VAL A 284 10.47 -29.27 32.13
N VAL A 285 11.80 -29.36 32.22
CA VAL A 285 12.70 -28.29 31.67
C VAL A 285 12.48 -28.25 30.16
N PRO A 286 12.09 -27.11 29.61
CA PRO A 286 11.78 -27.00 28.17
C PRO A 286 13.02 -27.18 27.31
N ASP A 287 12.97 -28.09 26.35
CA ASP A 287 14.05 -28.37 25.40
C ASP A 287 13.91 -27.62 24.06
N TYR A 288 12.81 -26.89 23.88
CA TYR A 288 12.55 -26.05 22.69
C TYR A 288 11.79 -24.80 23.04
N SER A 289 12.19 -23.68 22.38
CA SER A 289 11.40 -22.45 22.36
C SER A 289 11.55 -21.72 21.04
N LYS A 290 10.58 -20.86 20.71
CA LYS A 290 10.53 -20.18 19.41
C LYS A 290 9.88 -18.82 19.50
N LEU A 291 10.50 -17.84 18.84
CA LEU A 291 9.98 -16.49 18.65
C LEU A 291 9.94 -16.12 17.18
N TRP A 292 8.93 -15.33 16.83
CA TRP A 292 8.92 -14.52 15.61
C TRP A 292 9.28 -13.09 16.02
N VAL A 293 10.29 -12.52 15.38
CA VAL A 293 10.81 -11.17 15.66
C VAL A 293 10.69 -10.31 14.41
N ARG A 294 10.30 -9.05 14.59
CA ARG A 294 10.22 -8.04 13.53
C ARG A 294 10.95 -6.78 13.96
N VAL A 295 11.86 -6.29 13.13
CA VAL A 295 12.51 -4.99 13.28
C VAL A 295 12.02 -4.08 12.16
N ARG A 296 11.68 -2.82 12.49
CA ARG A 296 11.29 -1.78 11.54
C ARG A 296 12.08 -0.50 11.77
N ASN A 297 12.31 0.24 10.69
CA ASN A 297 12.81 1.62 10.74
C ASN A 297 12.29 2.40 9.52
N THR A 298 12.55 3.71 9.48
CA THR A 298 12.20 4.58 8.34
C THR A 298 12.90 4.19 7.05
N ASP A 299 14.06 3.56 7.14
CA ASP A 299 14.87 3.11 6.01
C ASP A 299 15.67 1.84 6.35
N ARG A 300 16.08 1.13 5.32
CA ARG A 300 16.87 -0.09 5.44
C ARG A 300 18.25 0.18 6.05
N LYS A 301 18.88 1.31 5.70
CA LYS A 301 20.22 1.65 6.20
C LYS A 301 20.26 1.77 7.72
N GLY A 302 19.24 2.37 8.32
CA GLY A 302 19.09 2.46 9.77
C GLY A 302 18.55 1.19 10.42
N MET A 303 17.81 0.35 9.67
CA MET A 303 17.26 -0.92 10.17
C MET A 303 18.32 -2.01 10.31
N MET A 304 19.22 -2.17 9.33
CA MET A 304 20.17 -3.29 9.28
C MET A 304 21.09 -3.39 10.50
N PRO A 305 21.68 -2.29 11.03
CA PRO A 305 22.49 -2.39 12.24
C PRO A 305 21.70 -2.89 13.46
N VAL A 306 20.43 -2.52 13.56
CA VAL A 306 19.53 -2.99 14.63
C VAL A 306 19.24 -4.48 14.49
N TYR A 307 18.94 -4.93 13.28
CA TYR A 307 18.73 -6.35 12.97
C TYR A 307 19.94 -7.20 13.34
N GLU A 308 21.14 -6.78 12.92
CA GLU A 308 22.38 -7.50 13.24
C GLU A 308 22.64 -7.54 14.76
N GLN A 309 22.35 -6.47 15.48
CA GLN A 309 22.50 -6.47 16.94
C GLN A 309 21.49 -7.40 17.61
N VAL A 310 20.23 -7.40 17.17
CA VAL A 310 19.19 -8.30 17.71
C VAL A 310 19.53 -9.77 17.43
N ARG A 311 20.13 -10.08 16.26
CA ARG A 311 20.65 -11.42 15.96
C ARG A 311 21.76 -11.87 16.94
N LYS A 312 22.74 -10.99 17.21
CA LYS A 312 23.83 -11.25 18.18
C LYS A 312 23.32 -11.47 19.59
N MET A 313 22.20 -10.84 19.96
CA MET A 313 21.57 -11.07 21.26
C MET A 313 21.06 -12.51 21.40
N ALA A 314 20.59 -13.14 20.30
CA ALA A 314 20.18 -14.55 20.34
C ALA A 314 21.36 -15.48 20.65
N GLU A 315 22.52 -15.21 20.06
CA GLU A 315 23.77 -15.92 20.39
C GLU A 315 24.14 -15.75 21.87
N GLY A 316 24.11 -14.50 22.37
CA GLY A 316 24.39 -14.21 23.78
C GLY A 316 23.45 -14.93 24.75
N ALA A 317 22.15 -14.97 24.44
CA ALA A 317 21.17 -15.69 25.24
C ALA A 317 21.40 -17.21 25.24
N ALA A 318 21.76 -17.76 24.08
CA ALA A 318 22.08 -19.18 23.94
C ALA A 318 23.32 -19.58 24.78
N ILE A 319 24.37 -18.75 24.76
CA ILE A 319 25.57 -18.94 25.60
C ILE A 319 25.23 -18.91 27.09
N MET A 320 24.44 -17.92 27.54
CA MET A 320 24.04 -17.78 28.94
C MET A 320 23.21 -18.97 29.46
N ALA A 321 22.31 -19.50 28.63
CA ALA A 321 21.45 -20.62 28.97
C ALA A 321 22.10 -21.99 28.67
N ASN A 322 23.26 -22.02 28.04
CA ASN A 322 23.97 -23.21 27.58
C ASN A 322 23.11 -24.11 26.69
N VAL A 323 22.54 -23.51 25.64
CA VAL A 323 21.67 -24.16 24.64
C VAL A 323 22.13 -23.83 23.22
N ASP A 324 21.68 -24.60 22.23
CA ASP A 324 21.87 -24.26 20.82
C ASP A 324 20.81 -23.25 20.34
N TYR A 325 21.11 -22.53 19.24
CA TYR A 325 20.15 -21.60 18.64
C TYR A 325 20.19 -21.60 17.13
N LYS A 326 19.09 -21.14 16.53
CA LYS A 326 18.98 -20.92 15.09
C LYS A 326 18.22 -19.61 14.82
N VAL A 327 18.77 -18.80 13.90
CA VAL A 327 18.07 -17.63 13.37
C VAL A 327 17.72 -17.89 11.90
N SER A 328 16.44 -17.82 11.57
CA SER A 328 15.93 -18.06 10.21
C SER A 328 15.26 -16.79 9.69
N LEU A 329 15.78 -16.20 8.59
CA LEU A 329 15.13 -15.10 7.90
C LEU A 329 13.78 -15.55 7.34
N ILE A 330 12.76 -14.75 7.51
CA ILE A 330 11.47 -14.91 6.83
C ILE A 330 11.47 -14.03 5.57
N SER A 331 11.69 -12.73 5.75
CA SER A 331 11.75 -11.74 4.66
C SER A 331 12.21 -10.39 5.20
N GLY A 332 12.61 -9.49 4.30
CA GLY A 332 12.88 -8.10 4.66
C GLY A 332 12.53 -7.17 3.51
N LEU A 333 11.92 -6.04 3.83
CA LEU A 333 11.47 -5.04 2.87
C LEU A 333 12.33 -3.78 2.93
N HIS A 334 12.56 -3.21 1.77
CA HIS A 334 13.05 -1.84 1.64
C HIS A 334 11.90 -0.85 1.85
N GLU A 335 12.24 0.35 2.30
CA GLU A 335 11.35 1.50 2.20
C GLU A 335 11.06 1.86 0.75
N VAL A 336 9.94 2.53 0.48
CA VAL A 336 9.65 3.05 -0.86
C VAL A 336 10.61 4.18 -1.22
N LEU A 337 11.36 4.00 -2.31
CA LEU A 337 12.17 5.05 -2.92
C LEU A 337 11.26 5.97 -3.73
N VAL A 338 10.93 7.12 -3.16
CA VAL A 338 9.95 8.07 -3.72
C VAL A 338 10.46 8.69 -5.02
N ASN A 339 9.57 8.83 -6.01
CA ASN A 339 9.81 9.62 -7.22
C ASN A 339 8.83 10.79 -7.28
N ARG A 340 9.31 11.99 -7.01
CA ARG A 340 8.47 13.20 -6.96
C ARG A 340 8.11 13.71 -8.34
N ARG A 341 9.01 13.53 -9.33
CA ARG A 341 8.74 13.96 -10.70
C ARG A 341 7.55 13.18 -11.29
N GLY A 342 7.56 11.86 -11.10
CA GLY A 342 6.43 11.02 -11.48
C GLY A 342 5.17 11.35 -10.70
N GLY A 343 5.30 11.59 -9.38
CA GLY A 343 4.19 12.04 -8.53
C GLY A 343 3.55 13.34 -9.00
N ALA A 344 4.33 14.30 -9.51
CA ALA A 344 3.80 15.56 -10.05
C ALA A 344 2.96 15.32 -11.32
N ILE A 345 3.38 14.44 -12.22
CA ILE A 345 2.61 14.08 -13.42
C ILE A 345 1.30 13.37 -13.02
N MET A 346 1.34 12.46 -12.04
CA MET A 346 0.16 11.82 -11.50
C MET A 346 -0.81 12.86 -10.90
N GLN A 347 -0.31 13.81 -10.11
CA GLN A 347 -1.11 14.88 -9.51
C GLN A 347 -1.84 15.72 -10.56
N GLU A 348 -1.17 16.11 -11.64
CA GLU A 348 -1.81 16.84 -12.75
C GLU A 348 -2.98 16.03 -13.35
N ASN A 349 -2.85 14.73 -13.49
CA ASN A 349 -3.91 13.87 -14.00
C ASN A 349 -5.09 13.72 -13.03
N LEU A 350 -4.84 13.68 -11.73
CA LEU A 350 -5.91 13.72 -10.73
C LEU A 350 -6.69 15.04 -10.80
N GLU A 351 -6.01 16.17 -10.93
CA GLU A 351 -6.63 17.49 -11.05
C GLU A 351 -7.47 17.64 -12.34
N ILE A 352 -7.01 17.02 -13.44
CA ILE A 352 -7.76 16.97 -14.71
C ILE A 352 -9.02 16.10 -14.59
N LEU A 353 -8.94 14.96 -13.92
CA LEU A 353 -10.08 14.06 -13.71
C LEU A 353 -11.12 14.68 -12.77
N GLY A 354 -10.66 15.48 -11.80
CA GLY A 354 -11.53 16.04 -10.76
C GLY A 354 -11.94 15.00 -9.71
N PRO A 355 -12.73 15.40 -8.71
CA PRO A 355 -13.09 14.55 -7.58
C PRO A 355 -14.07 13.42 -7.95
N ILE A 356 -13.95 12.28 -7.24
CA ILE A 356 -14.92 11.18 -7.34
C ILE A 356 -16.29 11.68 -6.87
N GLN A 357 -17.34 11.39 -7.65
CA GLN A 357 -18.71 11.78 -7.32
C GLN A 357 -19.41 10.62 -6.58
N TYR A 358 -19.71 10.83 -5.30
CA TYR A 358 -20.46 9.89 -4.49
C TYR A 358 -21.94 10.27 -4.44
N THR A 359 -22.81 9.25 -4.45
CA THR A 359 -24.26 9.43 -4.24
C THR A 359 -24.57 9.64 -2.76
N ALA A 360 -25.75 10.17 -2.45
CA ALA A 360 -26.22 10.30 -1.07
C ALA A 360 -26.29 8.93 -0.33
N GLN A 361 -26.55 7.85 -1.06
CA GLN A 361 -26.58 6.49 -0.52
C GLN A 361 -25.18 5.99 -0.14
N GLU A 362 -24.18 6.25 -0.98
CA GLU A 362 -22.77 5.91 -0.70
C GLU A 362 -22.23 6.73 0.48
N ASP A 363 -22.57 8.01 0.55
CA ASP A 363 -22.19 8.86 1.68
C ASP A 363 -22.84 8.38 2.99
N ALA A 364 -24.13 8.00 2.96
CA ALA A 364 -24.82 7.42 4.11
C ALA A 364 -24.19 6.08 4.55
N PHE A 365 -23.77 5.24 3.60
CA PHE A 365 -23.04 4.00 3.88
C PHE A 365 -21.72 4.32 4.58
N GLY A 366 -20.94 5.29 4.06
CA GLY A 366 -19.69 5.74 4.67
C GLY A 366 -19.89 6.25 6.10
N LYS A 367 -20.89 7.10 6.34
CA LYS A 367 -21.26 7.57 7.69
C LYS A 367 -21.62 6.43 8.64
N LYS A 368 -22.32 5.40 8.14
CA LYS A 368 -22.66 4.23 8.96
C LYS A 368 -21.45 3.38 9.31
N ILE A 369 -20.49 3.19 8.39
CA ILE A 369 -19.18 2.57 8.69
C ILE A 369 -18.47 3.35 9.81
N GLN A 370 -18.40 4.68 9.68
CA GLN A 370 -17.76 5.54 10.68
C GLN A 370 -18.46 5.46 12.05
N GLU A 371 -19.79 5.47 12.07
CA GLU A 371 -20.57 5.29 13.31
C GLU A 371 -20.23 3.97 14.01
N VAL A 372 -20.30 2.85 13.27
CA VAL A 372 -20.07 1.50 13.82
C VAL A 372 -18.62 1.29 14.27
N THR A 373 -17.67 1.97 13.62
CA THR A 373 -16.24 1.92 13.97
C THR A 373 -15.83 3.00 14.98
N GLY A 374 -16.77 3.79 15.51
CA GLY A 374 -16.52 4.82 16.52
C GLY A 374 -15.74 6.03 15.98
N LYS A 375 -15.94 6.38 14.71
CA LYS A 375 -15.29 7.51 14.03
C LYS A 375 -16.28 8.66 13.79
N PRO A 376 -15.78 9.91 13.60
CA PRO A 376 -16.63 11.02 13.19
C PRO A 376 -17.37 10.73 11.88
N GLN A 377 -18.68 10.95 11.85
CA GLN A 377 -19.56 10.64 10.71
C GLN A 377 -19.50 11.74 9.64
N ILE A 378 -18.36 11.87 8.98
CA ILE A 378 -18.13 12.90 7.93
C ILE A 378 -18.46 12.39 6.51
N GLY A 379 -18.67 11.07 6.33
CA GLY A 379 -19.01 10.45 5.05
C GLY A 379 -17.80 10.20 4.16
N MET A 380 -18.06 10.18 2.85
CA MET A 380 -17.04 9.93 1.84
C MET A 380 -16.20 11.18 1.57
N ASP A 381 -14.89 11.00 1.45
CA ASP A 381 -13.96 12.06 1.09
C ASP A 381 -13.68 12.02 -0.42
N SER A 382 -14.17 13.02 -1.15
CA SER A 382 -13.95 13.17 -2.59
C SER A 382 -12.80 14.13 -2.91
N GLU A 383 -12.18 14.78 -1.93
CA GLU A 383 -11.14 15.79 -2.16
C GLU A 383 -9.85 15.16 -2.73
N ILE A 384 -9.32 15.77 -3.78
CA ILE A 384 -7.99 15.46 -4.27
C ILE A 384 -6.99 16.24 -3.41
N ARG A 385 -6.15 15.52 -2.66
CA ARG A 385 -5.13 16.16 -1.84
C ARG A 385 -4.04 16.74 -2.72
N PRO A 386 -3.50 17.91 -2.36
CA PRO A 386 -2.37 18.49 -3.09
C PRO A 386 -1.13 17.61 -2.96
N LEU A 387 -0.19 17.74 -3.89
CA LEU A 387 1.09 17.06 -3.82
C LEU A 387 1.87 17.52 -2.58
N GLU A 388 1.93 16.67 -1.58
CA GLU A 388 2.59 16.97 -0.31
C GLU A 388 4.12 16.98 -0.44
N ALA A 389 4.81 17.61 0.53
CA ALA A 389 6.25 17.39 0.72
C ALA A 389 6.50 15.95 1.20
N THR A 390 7.58 15.33 0.72
CA THR A 390 8.02 14.04 1.25
C THR A 390 8.49 14.23 2.69
N LYS A 391 7.96 13.44 3.61
CA LYS A 391 8.35 13.49 5.03
C LYS A 391 9.69 12.80 5.23
N GLU A 392 10.54 13.36 6.07
CA GLU A 392 11.82 12.75 6.47
C GLU A 392 11.59 11.42 7.22
N HIS A 393 10.57 11.40 8.07
CA HIS A 393 10.18 10.22 8.84
C HIS A 393 8.74 9.85 8.50
N PRO A 394 8.52 9.01 7.47
CA PRO A 394 7.20 8.53 7.14
C PRO A 394 6.63 7.70 8.30
N GLY A 395 5.35 7.87 8.55
CA GLY A 395 4.59 6.94 9.37
C GLY A 395 3.94 5.87 8.50
N GLY A 396 3.25 4.94 9.13
CA GLY A 396 2.45 3.95 8.42
C GLY A 396 3.05 2.55 8.39
N GLY A 397 2.69 1.79 7.36
CA GLY A 397 3.07 0.39 7.19
C GLY A 397 4.35 0.20 6.37
N SER A 398 4.55 -1.04 5.98
CA SER A 398 5.57 -1.47 5.02
C SER A 398 4.85 -2.14 3.86
N THR A 399 5.44 -2.11 2.68
CA THR A 399 4.94 -2.81 1.49
C THR A 399 6.11 -3.29 0.64
N ASP A 400 5.96 -4.40 -0.04
CA ASP A 400 6.97 -4.93 -0.96
C ASP A 400 7.04 -4.15 -2.31
N VAL A 401 6.16 -3.15 -2.51
CA VAL A 401 6.34 -2.10 -3.53
C VAL A 401 7.63 -1.30 -3.26
N GLY A 402 8.07 -1.24 -2.00
CA GLY A 402 9.39 -0.71 -1.64
C GLY A 402 10.48 -1.38 -2.47
N ASP A 403 10.52 -2.70 -2.48
CA ASP A 403 11.53 -3.47 -3.21
C ASP A 403 11.46 -3.26 -4.75
N VAL A 404 10.26 -3.09 -5.31
CA VAL A 404 10.10 -2.67 -6.71
C VAL A 404 10.75 -1.31 -6.95
N SER A 405 10.54 -0.35 -6.05
CA SER A 405 11.03 1.02 -6.18
C SER A 405 12.57 1.14 -6.12
N TRP A 406 13.26 0.15 -5.59
CA TRP A 406 14.73 0.07 -5.62
C TRP A 406 15.28 -0.62 -6.89
N ASN A 407 14.40 -1.22 -7.72
CA ASN A 407 14.76 -1.82 -9.00
C ASN A 407 14.42 -0.93 -10.19
N VAL A 408 13.37 -0.13 -10.09
CA VAL A 408 12.86 0.75 -11.15
C VAL A 408 12.22 2.00 -10.54
N ALA A 409 12.25 3.13 -11.25
CA ALA A 409 11.51 4.33 -10.84
C ALA A 409 10.02 4.00 -10.69
N ASN A 410 9.43 4.28 -9.52
CA ASN A 410 8.05 3.93 -9.21
C ASN A 410 7.20 5.16 -8.89
N ILE A 411 6.01 5.24 -9.48
CA ILE A 411 5.00 6.28 -9.24
C ILE A 411 3.86 5.67 -8.44
N ASN A 412 3.54 6.26 -7.29
CA ASN A 412 2.47 5.77 -6.42
C ASN A 412 1.24 6.68 -6.44
N LEU A 413 0.06 6.07 -6.29
CA LEU A 413 -1.24 6.72 -6.22
C LEU A 413 -2.08 6.10 -5.10
N GLY A 414 -2.65 6.92 -4.23
CA GLY A 414 -3.73 6.51 -3.32
C GLY A 414 -5.08 6.98 -3.86
N VAL A 415 -6.10 6.14 -3.80
CA VAL A 415 -7.47 6.51 -4.21
C VAL A 415 -8.48 6.11 -3.15
N THR A 416 -9.42 7.01 -2.87
CA THR A 416 -10.51 6.79 -1.91
C THR A 416 -11.39 5.61 -2.33
N THR A 417 -11.37 4.55 -1.52
CA THR A 417 -12.20 3.35 -1.64
C THR A 417 -12.95 3.02 -0.35
N ALA A 418 -12.72 3.80 0.70
CA ALA A 418 -13.38 3.70 2.00
C ALA A 418 -13.49 5.09 2.64
N PRO A 419 -14.44 5.34 3.55
CA PRO A 419 -14.56 6.62 4.23
C PRO A 419 -13.34 6.93 5.10
N LYS A 420 -13.10 8.21 5.35
CA LYS A 420 -11.98 8.67 6.18
C LYS A 420 -11.98 7.99 7.55
N ASP A 421 -10.79 7.73 8.07
CA ASP A 421 -10.54 7.08 9.36
C ASP A 421 -11.07 5.63 9.49
N THR A 422 -11.47 4.99 8.38
CA THR A 422 -11.78 3.56 8.37
C THR A 422 -10.56 2.76 8.84
N PRO A 423 -10.70 1.85 9.82
CA PRO A 423 -9.62 0.97 10.23
C PRO A 423 -9.21 0.07 9.07
N TRP A 424 -7.95 0.17 8.63
CA TRP A 424 -7.40 -0.72 7.59
C TRP A 424 -7.17 -2.13 8.17
N HIS A 425 -7.08 -3.15 7.32
CA HIS A 425 -7.03 -4.56 7.71
C HIS A 425 -8.22 -4.99 8.56
N SER A 426 -9.39 -4.46 8.26
CA SER A 426 -10.63 -4.76 8.99
C SER A 426 -11.81 -5.08 8.08
N TRP A 427 -12.86 -5.63 8.67
CA TRP A 427 -14.14 -5.89 8.02
C TRP A 427 -14.72 -4.64 7.31
N ALA A 428 -14.42 -3.44 7.80
CA ALA A 428 -14.98 -2.20 7.25
C ALA A 428 -14.42 -1.90 5.84
N VAL A 429 -13.14 -2.18 5.60
CA VAL A 429 -12.53 -2.06 4.26
C VAL A 429 -13.10 -3.15 3.34
N VAL A 430 -13.23 -4.39 3.81
CA VAL A 430 -13.85 -5.49 3.04
C VAL A 430 -15.27 -5.11 2.60
N ALA A 431 -16.08 -4.53 3.50
CA ALA A 431 -17.43 -4.07 3.18
C ALA A 431 -17.47 -3.02 2.05
N CYS A 432 -16.52 -2.09 2.06
CA CYS A 432 -16.42 -1.05 1.03
C CYS A 432 -15.90 -1.60 -0.31
N GLY A 433 -15.00 -2.59 -0.28
CA GLY A 433 -14.38 -3.19 -1.47
C GLY A 433 -15.33 -3.99 -2.35
N GLY A 434 -16.45 -4.51 -1.80
CA GLY A 434 -17.47 -5.26 -2.53
C GLY A 434 -18.70 -4.43 -2.93
N MET A 435 -18.58 -3.11 -3.04
CA MET A 435 -19.68 -2.23 -3.41
C MET A 435 -19.22 -1.03 -4.25
N SER A 436 -20.19 -0.21 -4.70
CA SER A 436 -19.96 0.91 -5.62
C SER A 436 -18.92 1.94 -5.13
N ILE A 437 -18.71 2.11 -3.83
CA ILE A 437 -17.64 2.96 -3.29
C ILE A 437 -16.27 2.44 -3.74
N GLY A 438 -16.00 1.16 -3.54
CA GLY A 438 -14.78 0.51 -4.00
C GLY A 438 -14.65 0.54 -5.52
N HIS A 439 -15.72 0.17 -6.24
CA HIS A 439 -15.73 0.15 -7.71
C HIS A 439 -15.42 1.52 -8.33
N LYS A 440 -15.99 2.60 -7.79
CA LYS A 440 -15.71 3.97 -8.25
C LYS A 440 -14.23 4.34 -8.04
N GLY A 441 -13.68 3.99 -6.88
CA GLY A 441 -12.25 4.20 -6.59
C GLY A 441 -11.36 3.41 -7.56
N MET A 442 -11.67 2.15 -7.82
CA MET A 442 -10.97 1.28 -8.77
C MET A 442 -10.96 1.86 -10.19
N LEU A 443 -12.12 2.25 -10.70
CA LEU A 443 -12.24 2.82 -12.04
C LEU A 443 -11.56 4.18 -12.15
N TYR A 444 -11.62 4.98 -11.09
CA TYR A 444 -10.92 6.24 -11.00
C TYR A 444 -9.40 6.04 -11.03
N ALA A 445 -8.89 5.08 -10.25
CA ALA A 445 -7.47 4.70 -10.26
C ALA A 445 -7.02 4.24 -11.65
N SER A 446 -7.83 3.40 -12.32
CA SER A 446 -7.56 2.98 -13.70
C SER A 446 -7.39 4.17 -14.65
N LYS A 447 -8.28 5.18 -14.57
CA LYS A 447 -8.24 6.39 -15.40
C LYS A 447 -7.00 7.23 -15.09
N ALA A 448 -6.70 7.47 -13.83
CA ALA A 448 -5.55 8.28 -13.42
C ALA A 448 -4.22 7.64 -13.84
N MET A 449 -4.06 6.33 -13.64
CA MET A 449 -2.88 5.58 -14.04
C MET A 449 -2.72 5.55 -15.57
N ALA A 450 -3.79 5.25 -16.31
CA ALA A 450 -3.75 5.22 -17.77
C ALA A 450 -3.37 6.59 -18.36
N MET A 451 -3.91 7.69 -17.82
CA MET A 451 -3.57 9.04 -18.25
C MET A 451 -2.11 9.37 -17.94
N THR A 452 -1.59 8.96 -16.79
CA THR A 452 -0.18 9.13 -16.43
C THR A 452 0.73 8.30 -17.33
N MET A 453 0.38 7.04 -17.61
CA MET A 453 1.11 6.22 -18.59
C MET A 453 1.13 6.86 -19.97
N LEU A 454 -0.01 7.42 -20.43
CA LEU A 454 -0.08 8.12 -21.70
C LEU A 454 0.90 9.30 -21.77
N ASP A 455 0.95 10.13 -20.73
CA ASP A 455 1.87 11.25 -20.67
C ASP A 455 3.34 10.78 -20.79
N LEU A 456 3.68 9.62 -20.20
CA LEU A 456 5.01 9.01 -20.33
C LEU A 456 5.29 8.46 -21.73
N TYR A 457 4.29 7.91 -22.43
CA TYR A 457 4.46 7.48 -23.83
C TYR A 457 4.57 8.65 -24.80
N GLU A 458 3.93 9.78 -24.52
CA GLU A 458 3.93 10.97 -25.37
C GLU A 458 5.12 11.91 -25.09
N ASP A 459 5.73 11.85 -23.88
CA ASP A 459 6.85 12.71 -23.46
C ASP A 459 8.08 11.90 -23.00
N PRO A 460 9.02 11.58 -23.92
CA PRO A 460 10.28 10.91 -23.56
C PRO A 460 11.13 11.71 -22.55
N LYS A 461 11.00 13.03 -22.51
CA LYS A 461 11.73 13.87 -21.55
C LYS A 461 11.23 13.64 -20.12
N ALA A 462 9.94 13.49 -19.93
CA ALA A 462 9.36 13.16 -18.64
C ALA A 462 9.89 11.80 -18.11
N VAL A 463 9.98 10.78 -18.99
CA VAL A 463 10.58 9.48 -18.63
C VAL A 463 12.04 9.65 -18.21
N GLN A 464 12.80 10.46 -18.93
CA GLN A 464 14.20 10.72 -18.63
C GLN A 464 14.36 11.42 -17.26
N GLU A 465 13.59 12.46 -16.98
CA GLU A 465 13.61 13.19 -15.71
C GLU A 465 13.25 12.29 -14.51
N ILE A 466 12.28 11.38 -14.67
CA ILE A 466 11.91 10.38 -13.67
C ILE A 466 13.06 9.41 -13.40
N LYS A 467 13.74 8.94 -14.44
CA LYS A 467 14.90 8.03 -14.34
C LYS A 467 16.12 8.72 -13.72
N GLU A 468 16.32 10.00 -13.97
CA GLU A 468 17.39 10.80 -13.38
C GLU A 468 17.16 10.97 -11.86
N GLU A 469 15.96 11.37 -11.43
CA GLU A 469 15.62 11.44 -10.01
C GLU A 469 15.77 10.08 -9.31
N TYR A 470 15.34 8.99 -9.97
CA TYR A 470 15.53 7.64 -9.45
C TYR A 470 17.00 7.31 -9.22
N LYS A 471 17.87 7.58 -10.21
CA LYS A 471 19.30 7.33 -10.12
C LYS A 471 19.95 8.17 -8.99
N GLU A 472 19.59 9.45 -8.91
CA GLU A 472 20.10 10.33 -7.86
C GLU A 472 19.74 9.81 -6.47
N ARG A 473 18.49 9.43 -6.24
CA ARG A 473 18.00 8.93 -4.94
C ARG A 473 18.54 7.56 -4.57
N LYS A 474 18.66 6.66 -5.53
CA LYS A 474 19.22 5.32 -5.33
C LYS A 474 20.72 5.36 -5.06
N GLY A 475 21.43 6.30 -5.68
CA GLY A 475 22.89 6.37 -5.65
C GLY A 475 23.54 5.07 -6.14
N ASP A 476 24.65 4.71 -5.52
CA ASP A 476 25.43 3.49 -5.85
C ASP A 476 24.87 2.21 -5.19
N TYR A 477 23.69 2.28 -4.56
CA TYR A 477 23.13 1.12 -3.89
C TYR A 477 22.76 0.01 -4.89
N VAL A 478 23.35 -1.16 -4.69
CA VAL A 478 23.01 -2.39 -5.44
C VAL A 478 21.92 -3.12 -4.66
N TYR A 479 20.74 -3.21 -5.26
CA TYR A 479 19.62 -3.92 -4.66
C TYR A 479 19.92 -5.41 -4.49
N LYS A 480 19.52 -5.95 -3.34
CA LYS A 480 19.48 -7.39 -3.06
C LYS A 480 18.23 -7.70 -2.24
N ALA A 481 17.42 -8.63 -2.73
CA ALA A 481 16.25 -9.07 -1.99
C ALA A 481 16.63 -9.73 -0.66
N MET A 482 15.89 -9.39 0.39
CA MET A 482 16.04 -10.06 1.71
C MET A 482 15.02 -11.21 1.80
N ILE A 483 15.30 -12.29 1.12
CA ILE A 483 14.52 -13.53 1.10
C ILE A 483 15.34 -14.68 1.67
N PRO A 484 14.70 -15.73 2.23
CA PRO A 484 15.39 -16.96 2.64
C PRO A 484 15.97 -17.66 1.41
N GLU A 485 17.00 -18.48 1.65
CA GLU A 485 17.53 -19.37 0.62
C GLU A 485 16.47 -20.39 0.17
N GLY A 486 16.41 -20.65 -1.14
CA GLY A 486 15.50 -21.62 -1.74
C GLY A 486 14.30 -21.00 -2.47
N PRO A 487 13.31 -21.81 -2.85
CA PRO A 487 12.13 -21.34 -3.57
C PRO A 487 11.19 -20.54 -2.66
N PRO A 488 10.22 -19.79 -3.25
CA PRO A 488 9.15 -19.18 -2.48
C PRO A 488 8.44 -20.17 -1.57
N PRO A 489 8.02 -19.79 -0.34
CA PRO A 489 7.48 -20.72 0.67
C PRO A 489 6.00 -21.09 0.40
N ILE A 490 5.72 -21.59 -0.78
CA ILE A 490 4.39 -22.02 -1.24
C ILE A 490 3.95 -23.23 -0.43
N GLY A 491 2.71 -23.22 0.11
CA GLY A 491 2.17 -24.29 0.93
C GLY A 491 2.56 -24.27 2.41
N ASN A 492 3.35 -23.32 2.86
CA ASN A 492 3.75 -23.10 4.25
C ASN A 492 2.85 -22.08 4.97
N ASN A 493 1.54 -22.26 4.91
CA ASN A 493 0.55 -21.35 5.52
C ASN A 493 0.25 -21.64 6.98
#